data_0b6e72e19963d3ea9f1329acd7d1c3fa
#
_entry.id   0b6e72e19963d3ea9f1329acd7d1c3fa
#
_cell.length_a   1.000
_cell.length_b   1.000
_cell.length_c   1.000
_cell.angle_alpha   90.00
_cell.angle_beta   90.00
_cell.angle_gamma   90.00
#
_symmetry.space_group_name_H-M   'P 1'
#
loop_
_entity.id
_entity.type
_entity.pdbx_description
1 polymer ?
#
loop_
_entity_poly.entity_id
_entity_poly.type
_entity_poly.pdbx_seq_one_letter_code
_entity_poly.pdbx_strand_id
1 'polypeptide(L)'
;MEHPENSSEFAGLTVNKGIGPVSIVNPYLKKGRFARRKLTAADYVEGILKGNVTILGQAVTLVESTVPEHQAIAQEVIEKCLPYSGNSVRVGISGVPGAGKSTSIDEFGIHVLKEKGGKLAVLAIDPSSERSKGSILGDKTRMEKLSVHPDSFIRPSPSAGSLGGVARKTRETIILCEAAGFDKIFVETVGVGQSETACHSMVDFFLLIQLAGTGDELQGIKRGIMEISDGICINKCDGENVDKCHLAATSFRNALHFFPQPESGWTPKVLCYSGFYGTGIKEIWDMVYQYIDFVKHNGYFEYRRNEQSKYWMYESINEHLRAHFYHNETIRQLLKKAEATVLAGEKTSFTAAQDLLDTYFNDLKG
;
A
#
# COMPACT_ATOMS: atom_id res chain seq x y z
N MET A 1 -49.47 -8.23 -25.37
CA MET A 1 -49.62 -9.16 -24.22
C MET A 1 -50.51 -8.42 -23.24
N GLU A 2 -51.71 -8.93 -22.99
CA GLU A 2 -52.57 -8.37 -21.93
C GLU A 2 -51.90 -8.65 -20.58
N HIS A 3 -51.85 -7.64 -19.74
CA HIS A 3 -51.29 -7.77 -18.39
C HIS A 3 -52.19 -8.73 -17.55
N PRO A 4 -51.63 -9.66 -16.76
CA PRO A 4 -52.39 -10.62 -15.95
C PRO A 4 -53.41 -9.98 -15.01
N GLU A 5 -53.21 -8.72 -14.63
CA GLU A 5 -54.08 -7.93 -13.75
C GLU A 5 -55.44 -7.55 -14.42
N ASN A 6 -55.57 -7.69 -15.75
CA ASN A 6 -56.78 -7.42 -16.48
C ASN A 6 -57.60 -8.69 -16.76
N SER A 7 -57.20 -9.85 -16.25
CA SER A 7 -57.91 -11.12 -16.41
C SER A 7 -58.97 -11.26 -15.33
N SER A 8 -60.20 -11.66 -15.73
CA SER A 8 -61.31 -11.95 -14.81
C SER A 8 -61.04 -13.12 -13.83
N GLU A 9 -60.03 -13.90 -14.09
CA GLU A 9 -59.60 -15.02 -13.21
C GLU A 9 -58.85 -14.54 -11.96
N PHE A 10 -58.39 -13.31 -11.90
CA PHE A 10 -57.64 -12.74 -10.79
C PHE A 10 -58.41 -11.59 -10.08
N ALA A 11 -59.70 -11.65 -10.01
CA ALA A 11 -60.59 -10.62 -9.45
C ALA A 11 -60.39 -10.33 -7.93
N GLY A 12 -59.31 -10.72 -7.31
CA GLY A 12 -58.95 -10.41 -5.94
C GLY A 12 -57.57 -9.75 -5.78
N LEU A 13 -56.84 -9.50 -6.86
CA LEU A 13 -55.54 -8.85 -6.83
C LEU A 13 -55.67 -7.35 -7.06
N THR A 14 -55.57 -6.55 -6.03
CA THR A 14 -55.44 -5.09 -6.15
C THR A 14 -53.97 -4.75 -6.24
N VAL A 15 -53.47 -4.45 -7.43
CA VAL A 15 -52.08 -3.94 -7.59
C VAL A 15 -52.10 -2.47 -7.19
N ASN A 16 -51.57 -2.18 -6.02
CA ASN A 16 -51.32 -0.80 -5.63
C ASN A 16 -50.23 -0.20 -6.52
N LYS A 17 -50.48 0.98 -7.10
CA LYS A 17 -49.46 1.75 -7.78
C LYS A 17 -48.29 1.95 -6.83
N GLY A 18 -47.16 1.33 -7.14
CA GLY A 18 -45.94 1.45 -6.33
C GLY A 18 -45.61 2.92 -6.04
N ILE A 19 -45.06 3.18 -4.90
CA ILE A 19 -44.52 4.50 -4.52
C ILE A 19 -43.51 4.88 -5.62
N GLY A 20 -43.73 6.03 -6.27
CA GLY A 20 -42.77 6.54 -7.27
C GLY A 20 -41.37 6.56 -6.73
N PRO A 21 -40.31 6.39 -7.55
CA PRO A 21 -38.93 6.33 -7.08
C PRO A 21 -38.65 7.53 -6.18
N VAL A 22 -38.35 7.24 -4.90
CA VAL A 22 -37.97 8.28 -3.95
C VAL A 22 -36.70 8.93 -4.48
N SER A 23 -36.72 10.26 -4.60
CA SER A 23 -35.52 11.00 -5.01
C SER A 23 -34.35 10.59 -4.12
N ILE A 24 -33.30 10.02 -4.73
CA ILE A 24 -32.04 9.64 -4.04
C ILE A 24 -31.35 10.87 -3.43
N VAL A 25 -31.73 12.06 -3.88
CA VAL A 25 -31.23 13.33 -3.35
C VAL A 25 -32.24 13.85 -2.34
N ASN A 26 -31.80 13.99 -1.06
CA ASN A 26 -32.61 14.60 -0.01
C ASN A 26 -33.12 15.97 -0.49
N PRO A 27 -34.45 16.18 -0.65
CA PRO A 27 -35.00 17.44 -1.15
C PRO A 27 -34.74 18.63 -0.23
N TYR A 28 -34.39 18.38 1.03
CA TYR A 28 -34.00 19.40 2.01
C TYR A 28 -32.52 19.74 2.02
N LEU A 29 -31.69 19.08 1.21
CA LEU A 29 -30.33 19.53 0.98
C LEU A 29 -30.40 20.87 0.26
N LYS A 30 -30.29 21.97 1.05
CA LYS A 30 -30.07 23.29 0.48
C LYS A 30 -28.85 23.16 -0.47
N LYS A 31 -29.07 23.41 -1.76
CA LYS A 31 -28.00 23.54 -2.77
C LYS A 31 -27.18 24.82 -2.52
N GLY A 32 -26.72 25.04 -1.29
CA GLY A 32 -25.63 25.93 -1.01
C GLY A 32 -24.38 25.21 -1.53
N ARG A 33 -23.92 25.56 -2.72
CA ARG A 33 -22.53 25.34 -3.10
C ARG A 33 -21.68 26.07 -2.07
N PHE A 34 -21.33 25.43 -0.98
CA PHE A 34 -20.14 25.80 -0.25
C PHE A 34 -19.02 25.58 -1.26
N ALA A 35 -18.61 26.64 -1.96
CA ALA A 35 -17.38 26.63 -2.71
C ALA A 35 -16.29 26.30 -1.71
N ARG A 36 -15.83 25.02 -1.71
CA ARG A 36 -14.71 24.62 -0.85
C ARG A 36 -13.57 25.56 -1.23
N ARG A 37 -13.08 26.32 -0.26
CA ARG A 37 -11.89 27.15 -0.44
C ARG A 37 -10.80 26.25 -1.00
N LYS A 38 -10.26 26.58 -2.17
CA LYS A 38 -9.07 25.89 -2.70
C LYS A 38 -7.92 26.22 -1.74
N LEU A 39 -7.39 25.19 -1.11
CA LEU A 39 -6.22 25.32 -0.24
C LEU A 39 -4.98 25.52 -1.09
N THR A 40 -4.07 26.37 -0.63
CA THR A 40 -2.74 26.56 -1.21
C THR A 40 -1.78 25.51 -0.63
N ALA A 41 -0.59 25.34 -1.24
CA ALA A 41 0.46 24.49 -0.69
C ALA A 41 0.84 24.90 0.74
N ALA A 42 0.87 26.19 1.05
CA ALA A 42 1.13 26.72 2.39
C ALA A 42 0.05 26.31 3.41
N ASP A 43 -1.24 26.37 3.03
CA ASP A 43 -2.34 25.93 3.89
C ASP A 43 -2.21 24.43 4.23
N TYR A 44 -1.81 23.61 3.24
CA TYR A 44 -1.57 22.16 3.45
C TYR A 44 -0.41 21.93 4.41
N VAL A 45 0.73 22.55 4.17
CA VAL A 45 1.93 22.40 5.01
C VAL A 45 1.63 22.81 6.46
N GLU A 46 1.01 23.97 6.67
CA GLU A 46 0.64 24.44 8.00
C GLU A 46 -0.28 23.45 8.72
N GLY A 47 -1.30 22.95 8.01
CA GLY A 47 -2.24 21.97 8.57
C GLY A 47 -1.57 20.64 8.91
N ILE A 48 -0.67 20.16 8.06
CA ILE A 48 0.10 18.91 8.27
C ILE A 48 1.00 19.06 9.50
N LEU A 49 1.78 20.13 9.59
CA LEU A 49 2.69 20.37 10.72
C LEU A 49 1.96 20.56 12.06
N LYS A 50 0.69 21.01 12.02
CA LYS A 50 -0.20 21.02 13.21
C LYS A 50 -0.82 19.66 13.53
N GLY A 51 -0.53 18.63 12.77
CA GLY A 51 -1.07 17.28 12.94
C GLY A 51 -2.58 17.17 12.59
N ASN A 52 -3.09 18.03 11.71
CA ASN A 52 -4.50 17.97 11.29
C ASN A 52 -4.71 16.82 10.30
N VAL A 53 -5.31 15.72 10.78
CA VAL A 53 -5.57 14.49 10.01
C VAL A 53 -6.46 14.74 8.79
N THR A 54 -7.40 15.69 8.85
CA THR A 54 -8.27 16.02 7.71
C THR A 54 -7.46 16.66 6.59
N ILE A 55 -6.57 17.61 6.91
CA ILE A 55 -5.67 18.24 5.93
C ILE A 55 -4.67 17.23 5.39
N LEU A 56 -4.10 16.38 6.25
CA LEU A 56 -3.24 15.27 5.83
C LEU A 56 -3.94 14.37 4.80
N GLY A 57 -5.18 13.93 5.09
CA GLY A 57 -5.97 13.10 4.18
C GLY A 57 -6.25 13.77 2.82
N GLN A 58 -6.46 15.09 2.81
CA GLN A 58 -6.62 15.86 1.57
C GLN A 58 -5.29 15.97 0.81
N ALA A 59 -4.17 16.23 1.48
CA ALA A 59 -2.85 16.28 0.88
C ALA A 59 -2.45 14.93 0.27
N VAL A 60 -2.71 13.81 0.96
CA VAL A 60 -2.53 12.45 0.40
C VAL A 60 -3.37 12.26 -0.87
N THR A 61 -4.59 12.79 -0.91
CA THR A 61 -5.43 12.73 -2.12
C THR A 61 -4.83 13.52 -3.29
N LEU A 62 -4.12 14.65 -3.03
CA LEU A 62 -3.37 15.37 -4.07
C LEU A 62 -2.20 14.53 -4.59
N VAL A 63 -1.45 13.89 -3.71
CA VAL A 63 -0.33 12.99 -4.06
C VAL A 63 -0.83 11.84 -4.96
N GLU A 64 -2.00 11.29 -4.67
CA GLU A 64 -2.60 10.19 -5.44
C GLU A 64 -3.19 10.65 -6.79
N SER A 65 -3.46 11.93 -6.96
CA SER A 65 -4.09 12.49 -8.16
C SER A 65 -3.18 12.42 -9.38
N THR A 66 -3.79 12.21 -10.56
CA THR A 66 -3.12 12.27 -11.87
C THR A 66 -3.30 13.62 -12.56
N VAL A 67 -4.03 14.55 -11.94
CA VAL A 67 -4.26 15.90 -12.49
C VAL A 67 -2.99 16.74 -12.33
N PRO A 68 -2.44 17.35 -13.42
CA PRO A 68 -1.17 18.08 -13.36
C PRO A 68 -1.13 19.22 -12.33
N GLU A 69 -2.23 19.98 -12.19
CA GLU A 69 -2.33 21.05 -11.18
C GLU A 69 -2.21 20.51 -9.75
N HIS A 70 -2.84 19.34 -9.49
CA HIS A 70 -2.75 18.68 -8.18
C HIS A 70 -1.34 18.16 -7.90
N GLN A 71 -0.68 17.62 -8.92
CA GLN A 71 0.70 17.12 -8.79
C GLN A 71 1.68 18.23 -8.47
N ALA A 72 1.53 19.41 -9.11
CA ALA A 72 2.39 20.57 -8.82
C ALA A 72 2.25 21.03 -7.35
N ILE A 73 1.00 21.10 -6.84
CA ILE A 73 0.75 21.45 -5.44
C ILE A 73 1.29 20.36 -4.51
N ALA A 74 1.07 19.08 -4.84
CA ALA A 74 1.56 17.95 -4.03
C ALA A 74 3.08 17.97 -3.92
N GLN A 75 3.79 18.20 -5.02
CA GLN A 75 5.25 18.28 -5.03
C GLN A 75 5.76 19.40 -4.11
N GLU A 76 5.17 20.60 -4.20
CA GLU A 76 5.53 21.72 -3.32
C GLU A 76 5.28 21.40 -1.84
N VAL A 77 4.15 20.72 -1.54
CA VAL A 77 3.83 20.31 -0.16
C VAL A 77 4.84 19.29 0.35
N ILE A 78 5.19 18.28 -0.45
CA ILE A 78 6.17 17.25 -0.09
C ILE A 78 7.54 17.87 0.19
N GLU A 79 8.03 18.74 -0.70
CA GLU A 79 9.33 19.42 -0.53
C GLU A 79 9.37 20.23 0.76
N LYS A 80 8.30 20.97 1.07
CA LYS A 80 8.22 21.76 2.31
C LYS A 80 8.04 20.90 3.57
N CYS A 81 7.48 19.71 3.46
CA CYS A 81 7.32 18.77 4.57
C CYS A 81 8.58 17.92 4.80
N LEU A 82 9.46 17.77 3.80
CA LEU A 82 10.65 16.93 3.85
C LEU A 82 11.57 17.19 5.06
N PRO A 83 11.87 18.46 5.47
CA PRO A 83 12.70 18.73 6.64
C PRO A 83 12.13 18.24 7.97
N TYR A 84 10.84 17.95 8.02
CA TYR A 84 10.11 17.48 9.21
C TYR A 84 9.86 15.97 9.19
N SER A 85 10.38 15.27 8.18
CA SER A 85 10.23 13.82 8.01
C SER A 85 11.47 13.06 8.53
N GLY A 86 11.41 11.73 8.47
CA GLY A 86 12.56 10.87 8.78
C GLY A 86 12.59 10.32 10.22
N ASN A 87 11.70 10.75 11.11
CA ASN A 87 11.75 10.44 12.54
C ASN A 87 10.85 9.25 12.96
N SER A 88 10.25 8.53 12.02
CA SER A 88 9.39 7.37 12.32
C SER A 88 10.17 6.05 12.31
N VAL A 89 9.56 5.02 12.90
CA VAL A 89 9.88 3.61 12.65
C VAL A 89 8.89 3.07 11.62
N ARG A 90 9.40 2.60 10.48
CA ARG A 90 8.60 2.10 9.36
C ARG A 90 8.67 0.58 9.32
N VAL A 91 7.51 -0.08 9.48
CA VAL A 91 7.39 -1.54 9.49
C VAL A 91 6.58 -2.00 8.29
N GLY A 92 7.21 -2.75 7.40
CA GLY A 92 6.54 -3.45 6.31
C GLY A 92 5.90 -4.73 6.82
N ILE A 93 4.65 -4.98 6.46
CA ILE A 93 3.91 -6.18 6.87
C ILE A 93 3.41 -6.88 5.63
N SER A 94 3.95 -8.06 5.39
CA SER A 94 3.60 -8.93 4.27
C SER A 94 3.20 -10.32 4.73
N GLY A 95 2.69 -11.13 3.84
CA GLY A 95 2.33 -12.52 4.14
C GLY A 95 1.32 -13.07 3.16
N VAL A 96 1.12 -14.39 3.21
CA VAL A 96 0.18 -15.09 2.31
C VAL A 96 -1.26 -14.59 2.45
N PRO A 97 -2.09 -14.70 1.42
CA PRO A 97 -3.52 -14.44 1.54
C PRO A 97 -4.13 -15.28 2.67
N GLY A 98 -5.00 -14.70 3.47
CA GLY A 98 -5.62 -15.39 4.61
C GLY A 98 -4.73 -15.54 5.86
N ALA A 99 -3.49 -15.03 5.85
CA ALA A 99 -2.61 -15.05 7.02
C ALA A 99 -3.11 -14.21 8.20
N GLY A 100 -4.14 -13.38 7.99
CA GLY A 100 -4.69 -12.53 9.04
C GLY A 100 -3.92 -11.20 9.20
N LYS A 101 -3.30 -10.69 8.13
CA LYS A 101 -2.52 -9.44 8.16
C LYS A 101 -3.29 -8.27 8.76
N SER A 102 -4.47 -7.96 8.25
CA SER A 102 -5.24 -6.79 8.72
C SER A 102 -5.67 -6.94 10.19
N THR A 103 -6.05 -8.15 10.64
CA THR A 103 -6.31 -8.43 12.06
C THR A 103 -5.06 -8.24 12.91
N SER A 104 -3.92 -8.71 12.40
CA SER A 104 -2.63 -8.55 13.10
C SER A 104 -2.21 -7.09 13.16
N ILE A 105 -2.41 -6.31 12.10
CA ILE A 105 -2.13 -4.87 12.07
C ILE A 105 -2.97 -4.13 13.09
N ASP A 106 -4.26 -4.48 13.22
CA ASP A 106 -5.16 -3.89 14.21
C ASP A 106 -4.62 -4.13 15.64
N GLU A 107 -4.30 -5.38 15.98
CA GLU A 107 -3.77 -5.74 17.31
C GLU A 107 -2.36 -5.16 17.53
N PHE A 108 -1.48 -5.25 16.55
CA PHE A 108 -0.14 -4.67 16.62
C PHE A 108 -0.18 -3.16 16.85
N GLY A 109 -1.05 -2.46 16.11
CA GLY A 109 -1.18 -1.03 16.23
C GLY A 109 -1.71 -0.59 17.58
N ILE A 110 -2.76 -1.22 18.08
CA ILE A 110 -3.30 -0.95 19.42
C ILE A 110 -2.24 -1.23 20.50
N HIS A 111 -1.52 -2.34 20.38
CA HIS A 111 -0.46 -2.68 21.33
C HIS A 111 0.63 -1.61 21.38
N VAL A 112 1.14 -1.20 20.21
CA VAL A 112 2.25 -0.25 20.16
C VAL A 112 1.82 1.17 20.59
N LEU A 113 0.60 1.59 20.26
CA LEU A 113 0.06 2.87 20.73
C LEU A 113 -0.11 2.87 22.24
N LYS A 114 -0.57 1.76 22.83
CA LYS A 114 -0.74 1.62 24.28
C LYS A 114 0.59 1.62 25.03
N GLU A 115 1.59 0.87 24.52
CA GLU A 115 2.87 0.68 25.22
C GLU A 115 3.85 1.85 25.03
N LYS A 116 3.84 2.48 23.87
CA LYS A 116 4.82 3.52 23.50
C LYS A 116 4.19 4.90 23.29
N GLY A 117 2.86 4.99 23.27
CA GLY A 117 2.18 6.24 22.91
C GLY A 117 2.48 6.68 21.47
N GLY A 118 2.37 7.97 21.20
CA GLY A 118 2.64 8.57 19.88
C GLY A 118 1.51 8.33 18.88
N LYS A 119 1.81 8.38 17.58
CA LYS A 119 0.83 8.25 16.50
C LYS A 119 1.24 7.18 15.49
N LEU A 120 0.25 6.44 14.97
CA LEU A 120 0.44 5.37 14.01
C LEU A 120 -0.26 5.68 12.68
N ALA A 121 0.47 5.62 11.56
CA ALA A 121 -0.12 5.57 10.23
C ALA A 121 -0.06 4.14 9.66
N VAL A 122 -1.15 3.69 9.03
CA VAL A 122 -1.22 2.43 8.30
C VAL A 122 -1.49 2.75 6.84
N LEU A 123 -0.57 2.34 5.97
CA LEU A 123 -0.60 2.56 4.53
C LEU A 123 -0.65 1.20 3.82
N ALA A 124 -1.50 1.04 2.82
CA ALA A 124 -1.56 -0.20 2.05
C ALA A 124 -0.91 -0.02 0.66
N ILE A 125 -0.27 -1.08 0.15
CA ILE A 125 0.22 -1.18 -1.24
C ILE A 125 -0.54 -2.31 -1.92
N ASP A 126 -1.55 -1.95 -2.73
CA ASP A 126 -2.33 -2.90 -3.53
C ASP A 126 -2.34 -2.51 -5.01
N PRO A 127 -1.51 -3.13 -5.85
CA PRO A 127 -1.52 -2.88 -7.28
C PRO A 127 -2.75 -3.48 -7.99
N SER A 128 -3.52 -4.36 -7.34
CA SER A 128 -4.68 -5.04 -7.94
C SER A 128 -6.00 -4.27 -7.83
N SER A 129 -6.00 -3.12 -7.13
CA SER A 129 -7.20 -2.31 -6.84
C SER A 129 -7.89 -1.70 -8.08
N GLU A 130 -7.27 -1.78 -9.27
CA GLU A 130 -7.90 -1.36 -10.54
C GLU A 130 -9.18 -2.16 -10.87
N ARG A 131 -9.27 -3.42 -10.45
CA ARG A 131 -10.41 -4.31 -10.75
C ARG A 131 -11.54 -4.27 -9.72
N SER A 132 -11.25 -3.85 -8.50
CA SER A 132 -12.23 -3.84 -7.41
C SER A 132 -12.39 -2.44 -6.82
N LYS A 133 -13.26 -1.61 -7.41
CA LYS A 133 -13.67 -0.30 -6.84
C LYS A 133 -14.26 -0.39 -5.42
N GLY A 134 -14.22 -1.57 -4.78
CA GLY A 134 -14.78 -1.87 -3.47
C GLY A 134 -13.77 -2.09 -2.34
N SER A 135 -12.44 -2.14 -2.60
CA SER A 135 -11.46 -2.49 -1.55
C SER A 135 -11.26 -1.37 -0.51
N ILE A 136 -11.49 -0.11 -0.86
CA ILE A 136 -11.26 1.05 0.03
C ILE A 136 -12.06 0.99 1.33
N LEU A 137 -13.27 0.44 1.31
CA LEU A 137 -14.08 0.26 2.51
C LEU A 137 -13.71 -1.03 3.26
N GLY A 138 -13.30 -2.09 2.53
CA GLY A 138 -12.99 -3.39 3.09
C GLY A 138 -11.81 -3.40 4.06
N ASP A 139 -10.77 -2.61 3.80
CA ASP A 139 -9.56 -2.60 4.64
C ASP A 139 -9.79 -1.84 5.95
N LYS A 140 -10.52 -0.71 5.92
CA LYS A 140 -10.91 0.01 7.15
C LYS A 140 -11.83 -0.82 8.04
N THR A 141 -12.75 -1.58 7.47
CA THR A 141 -13.69 -2.40 8.24
C THR A 141 -13.03 -3.62 8.90
N ARG A 142 -11.84 -4.01 8.46
CA ARG A 142 -11.06 -5.11 9.04
C ARG A 142 -10.16 -4.68 10.21
N MET A 143 -9.93 -3.38 10.37
CA MET A 143 -9.11 -2.78 11.44
C MET A 143 -10.03 -1.99 12.38
N GLU A 144 -10.94 -2.70 13.07
CA GLU A 144 -12.03 -2.08 13.82
C GLU A 144 -11.54 -1.18 14.96
N LYS A 145 -10.51 -1.62 15.68
CA LYS A 145 -9.95 -0.88 16.83
C LYS A 145 -9.15 0.34 16.39
N LEU A 146 -8.26 0.16 15.41
CA LEU A 146 -7.45 1.26 14.89
C LEU A 146 -8.28 2.30 14.13
N SER A 147 -9.32 1.87 13.41
CA SER A 147 -10.14 2.78 12.59
C SER A 147 -10.83 3.89 13.40
N VAL A 148 -11.05 3.67 14.71
CA VAL A 148 -11.67 4.62 15.63
C VAL A 148 -10.68 5.24 16.63
N HIS A 149 -9.41 4.82 16.62
CA HIS A 149 -8.41 5.33 17.55
C HIS A 149 -7.97 6.75 17.16
N PRO A 150 -7.96 7.73 18.08
CA PRO A 150 -7.67 9.13 17.75
C PRO A 150 -6.25 9.37 17.22
N ASP A 151 -5.30 8.56 17.64
CA ASP A 151 -3.88 8.66 17.25
C ASP A 151 -3.52 7.74 16.09
N SER A 152 -4.51 7.26 15.34
CA SER A 152 -4.30 6.44 14.15
C SER A 152 -4.74 7.15 12.86
N PHE A 153 -4.03 6.85 11.76
CA PHE A 153 -4.40 7.26 10.41
C PHE A 153 -4.31 6.06 9.48
N ILE A 154 -5.42 5.62 8.90
CA ILE A 154 -5.45 4.50 7.96
C ILE A 154 -5.73 5.03 6.55
N ARG A 155 -4.80 4.76 5.63
CA ARG A 155 -4.94 5.10 4.22
C ARG A 155 -4.86 3.84 3.37
N PRO A 156 -5.98 3.40 2.77
CA PRO A 156 -5.97 2.35 1.76
C PRO A 156 -5.12 2.72 0.54
N SER A 157 -4.65 1.72 -0.18
CA SER A 157 -3.89 1.93 -1.42
C SER A 157 -4.66 2.78 -2.44
N PRO A 158 -3.99 3.67 -3.18
CA PRO A 158 -4.61 4.38 -4.28
C PRO A 158 -5.09 3.39 -5.36
N SER A 159 -6.27 3.65 -5.91
CA SER A 159 -7.01 2.72 -6.76
C SER A 159 -6.57 2.67 -8.23
N ALA A 160 -5.48 3.31 -8.62
CA ALA A 160 -5.04 3.33 -10.02
C ALA A 160 -3.53 3.53 -10.15
N GLY A 161 -2.90 2.70 -10.97
CA GLY A 161 -1.51 2.89 -11.38
C GLY A 161 -0.69 1.60 -11.46
N SER A 162 0.47 1.69 -12.12
CA SER A 162 1.48 0.64 -12.06
C SER A 162 1.96 0.42 -10.61
N LEU A 163 2.49 -0.74 -10.31
CA LEU A 163 3.06 -1.03 -8.98
C LEU A 163 4.07 0.05 -8.55
N GLY A 164 4.95 0.52 -9.47
CA GLY A 164 5.89 1.61 -9.23
C GLY A 164 5.17 2.90 -8.84
N GLY A 165 4.14 3.29 -9.58
CA GLY A 165 3.36 4.50 -9.30
C GLY A 165 2.64 4.46 -7.96
N VAL A 166 2.07 3.30 -7.56
CA VAL A 166 1.46 3.09 -6.24
C VAL A 166 2.51 3.20 -5.14
N ALA A 167 3.66 2.53 -5.32
CA ALA A 167 4.74 2.53 -4.36
C ALA A 167 5.36 3.93 -4.16
N ARG A 168 5.54 4.69 -5.25
CA ARG A 168 5.98 6.09 -5.18
C ARG A 168 5.02 6.93 -4.34
N LYS A 169 3.72 6.89 -4.63
CA LYS A 169 2.68 7.62 -3.88
C LYS A 169 2.67 7.25 -2.40
N THR A 170 2.88 5.97 -2.08
CA THR A 170 3.00 5.50 -0.70
C THR A 170 4.26 6.10 -0.04
N ARG A 171 5.39 6.15 -0.74
CA ARG A 171 6.62 6.78 -0.23
C ARG A 171 6.44 8.28 0.05
N GLU A 172 5.81 9.00 -0.86
CA GLU A 172 5.47 10.41 -0.70
C GLU A 172 4.50 10.61 0.48
N THR A 173 3.53 9.71 0.66
CA THR A 173 2.60 9.72 1.79
C THR A 173 3.30 9.50 3.14
N ILE A 174 4.35 8.66 3.19
CA ILE A 174 5.18 8.47 4.39
C ILE A 174 5.76 9.80 4.85
N ILE A 175 6.33 10.60 3.94
CA ILE A 175 6.89 11.93 4.25
C ILE A 175 5.84 12.84 4.90
N LEU A 176 4.63 12.87 4.34
CA LEU A 176 3.53 13.69 4.89
C LEU A 176 3.07 13.21 6.26
N CYS A 177 2.98 11.88 6.46
CA CYS A 177 2.63 11.31 7.76
C CYS A 177 3.68 11.65 8.83
N GLU A 178 4.96 11.51 8.51
CA GLU A 178 6.06 11.86 9.42
C GLU A 178 6.03 13.35 9.78
N ALA A 179 5.84 14.24 8.80
CA ALA A 179 5.68 15.68 9.03
C ALA A 179 4.45 16.02 9.89
N ALA A 180 3.38 15.20 9.83
CA ALA A 180 2.20 15.33 10.70
C ALA A 180 2.41 14.76 12.12
N GLY A 181 3.61 14.27 12.42
CA GLY A 181 4.00 13.74 13.73
C GLY A 181 3.65 12.27 13.96
N PHE A 182 3.42 11.50 12.89
CA PHE A 182 3.30 10.04 13.00
C PHE A 182 4.70 9.43 13.16
N ASP A 183 4.97 8.86 14.31
CA ASP A 183 6.26 8.28 14.70
C ASP A 183 6.35 6.77 14.45
N LYS A 184 5.24 6.16 14.03
CA LYS A 184 5.14 4.76 13.61
C LYS A 184 4.37 4.68 12.30
N ILE A 185 4.90 3.94 11.33
CA ILE A 185 4.27 3.76 10.04
C ILE A 185 4.28 2.27 9.67
N PHE A 186 3.08 1.70 9.49
CA PHE A 186 2.93 0.36 8.95
C PHE A 186 2.64 0.45 7.47
N VAL A 187 3.32 -0.37 6.69
CA VAL A 187 3.09 -0.51 5.25
C VAL A 187 2.65 -1.94 4.98
N GLU A 188 1.35 -2.13 4.70
CA GLU A 188 0.77 -3.44 4.39
C GLU A 188 0.87 -3.73 2.90
N THR A 189 1.26 -4.97 2.55
CA THR A 189 1.18 -5.48 1.16
C THR A 189 0.05 -6.49 1.03
N VAL A 190 -0.54 -6.58 -0.17
CA VAL A 190 -1.65 -7.52 -0.44
C VAL A 190 -1.18 -8.96 -0.70
N GLY A 191 0.14 -9.20 -0.75
CA GLY A 191 0.70 -10.56 -0.78
C GLY A 191 0.68 -11.26 -2.15
N VAL A 192 0.80 -10.52 -3.26
CA VAL A 192 0.76 -11.07 -4.63
C VAL A 192 2.02 -10.80 -5.48
N GLY A 193 3.17 -10.80 -4.86
CA GLY A 193 4.40 -11.13 -5.59
C GLY A 193 5.38 -10.04 -5.92
N GLN A 194 5.06 -8.79 -6.17
CA GLN A 194 6.04 -7.71 -6.44
C GLN A 194 5.91 -6.53 -5.48
N SER A 195 4.77 -6.40 -4.82
CA SER A 195 4.50 -5.38 -3.80
C SER A 195 5.42 -5.51 -2.59
N GLU A 196 5.93 -6.71 -2.31
CA GLU A 196 6.83 -7.00 -1.20
C GLU A 196 8.17 -6.30 -1.35
N THR A 197 8.76 -6.36 -2.56
CA THR A 197 10.04 -5.69 -2.85
C THR A 197 9.89 -4.18 -2.79
N ALA A 198 8.78 -3.66 -3.33
CA ALA A 198 8.47 -2.23 -3.25
C ALA A 198 8.26 -1.78 -1.79
N CYS A 199 7.57 -2.58 -0.96
CA CYS A 199 7.42 -2.32 0.46
C CYS A 199 8.78 -2.32 1.18
N HIS A 200 9.60 -3.36 0.97
CA HIS A 200 10.94 -3.46 1.55
C HIS A 200 11.82 -2.24 1.25
N SER A 201 11.70 -1.66 0.04
CA SER A 201 12.48 -0.48 -0.36
C SER A 201 12.07 0.83 0.34
N MET A 202 11.07 0.83 1.22
CA MET A 202 10.61 2.04 1.92
C MET A 202 10.44 1.89 3.43
N VAL A 203 10.74 0.70 3.98
CA VAL A 203 10.58 0.39 5.41
C VAL A 203 11.91 0.08 6.08
N ASP A 204 11.95 0.24 7.40
CA ASP A 204 13.13 -0.04 8.22
C ASP A 204 13.18 -1.51 8.65
N PHE A 205 12.02 -2.11 8.94
CA PHE A 205 11.85 -3.51 9.32
C PHE A 205 10.81 -4.17 8.42
N PHE A 206 11.09 -5.35 7.89
CA PHE A 206 10.16 -6.11 7.05
C PHE A 206 9.71 -7.39 7.76
N LEU A 207 8.44 -7.42 8.17
CA LEU A 207 7.79 -8.52 8.87
C LEU A 207 7.01 -9.40 7.89
N LEU A 208 7.35 -10.69 7.85
CA LEU A 208 6.64 -11.68 7.04
C LEU A 208 5.71 -12.51 7.94
N ILE A 209 4.40 -12.45 7.68
CA ILE A 209 3.39 -13.23 8.38
C ILE A 209 3.05 -14.48 7.59
N GLN A 210 3.11 -15.63 8.24
CA GLN A 210 2.87 -16.95 7.69
C GLN A 210 1.84 -17.74 8.50
N LEU A 211 1.40 -18.86 7.95
CA LEU A 211 0.49 -19.82 8.59
C LEU A 211 1.17 -21.18 8.71
N ALA A 212 0.75 -21.98 9.66
CA ALA A 212 1.06 -23.39 9.74
C ALA A 212 0.06 -24.23 8.94
N GLY A 213 0.47 -25.41 8.45
CA GLY A 213 -0.43 -26.42 7.89
C GLY A 213 -0.85 -26.19 6.45
N THR A 214 -0.12 -25.38 5.67
CA THR A 214 -0.40 -25.15 4.24
C THR A 214 0.17 -26.24 3.30
N GLY A 215 0.65 -27.37 3.87
CA GLY A 215 1.04 -28.61 3.19
C GLY A 215 2.52 -28.66 2.80
N ASP A 216 3.03 -27.69 2.07
CA ASP A 216 4.46 -27.53 1.77
C ASP A 216 4.82 -26.08 2.06
N GLU A 217 5.02 -25.83 3.35
CA GLU A 217 5.15 -24.49 3.92
C GLU A 217 6.27 -23.65 3.28
N LEU A 218 7.29 -24.34 2.74
CA LEU A 218 8.43 -23.71 2.08
C LEU A 218 8.29 -23.60 0.56
N GLN A 219 7.53 -24.50 -0.10
CA GLN A 219 7.39 -24.49 -1.56
C GLN A 219 6.46 -23.36 -2.06
N GLY A 220 5.44 -22.99 -1.28
CA GLY A 220 4.52 -21.89 -1.60
C GLY A 220 5.12 -20.50 -1.40
N ILE A 221 6.28 -20.40 -0.73
CA ILE A 221 6.91 -19.13 -0.42
C ILE A 221 8.00 -18.83 -1.42
N LYS A 222 7.89 -17.71 -2.08
CA LYS A 222 8.99 -17.24 -2.96
C LYS A 222 10.23 -17.01 -2.11
N ARG A 223 11.31 -17.72 -2.41
CA ARG A 223 12.60 -17.63 -1.72
C ARG A 223 13.03 -16.18 -1.45
N GLY A 224 12.85 -15.29 -2.43
CA GLY A 224 13.22 -13.89 -2.32
C GLY A 224 12.48 -13.11 -1.22
N ILE A 225 11.26 -13.51 -0.82
CA ILE A 225 10.54 -12.81 0.26
C ILE A 225 11.13 -13.19 1.62
N MET A 226 11.55 -14.44 1.80
CA MET A 226 12.24 -14.87 3.02
C MET A 226 13.59 -14.17 3.17
N GLU A 227 14.31 -14.02 2.08
CA GLU A 227 15.64 -13.40 2.03
C GLU A 227 15.62 -11.92 2.47
N ILE A 228 14.56 -11.18 2.12
CA ILE A 228 14.39 -9.77 2.49
C ILE A 228 13.71 -9.56 3.84
N SER A 229 13.32 -10.63 4.55
CA SER A 229 12.57 -10.53 5.80
C SER A 229 13.50 -10.32 7.00
N ASP A 230 13.25 -9.28 7.78
CA ASP A 230 13.97 -9.01 9.05
C ASP A 230 13.39 -9.81 10.22
N GLY A 231 12.14 -10.30 10.07
CA GLY A 231 11.47 -11.19 11.01
C GLY A 231 10.34 -11.98 10.35
N ILE A 232 10.10 -13.20 10.83
CA ILE A 232 9.02 -14.08 10.35
C ILE A 232 8.11 -14.41 11.52
N CYS A 233 6.79 -14.31 11.34
CA CYS A 233 5.82 -14.62 12.37
C CYS A 233 4.78 -15.62 11.86
N ILE A 234 4.57 -16.69 12.63
CA ILE A 234 3.57 -17.72 12.35
C ILE A 234 2.30 -17.36 13.12
N ASN A 235 1.26 -16.97 12.41
CA ASN A 235 -0.02 -16.57 12.97
C ASN A 235 -0.96 -17.76 13.20
N LYS A 236 -2.05 -17.52 13.93
CA LYS A 236 -3.06 -18.49 14.34
C LYS A 236 -2.45 -19.60 15.21
N CYS A 237 -1.49 -19.24 16.05
CA CYS A 237 -0.88 -20.14 17.01
C CYS A 237 -1.77 -20.22 18.26
N ASP A 238 -2.93 -20.87 18.12
CA ASP A 238 -3.93 -21.04 19.16
C ASP A 238 -4.68 -22.36 19.00
N GLY A 239 -5.37 -22.80 20.07
CA GLY A 239 -6.14 -24.04 20.09
C GLY A 239 -5.31 -25.25 19.65
N GLU A 240 -5.88 -26.06 18.78
CA GLU A 240 -5.24 -27.29 18.25
C GLU A 240 -4.11 -27.00 17.23
N ASN A 241 -3.88 -25.72 16.89
CA ASN A 241 -2.91 -25.36 15.88
C ASN A 241 -1.51 -25.04 16.45
N VAL A 242 -1.36 -25.00 17.77
CA VAL A 242 -0.13 -24.60 18.47
C VAL A 242 1.07 -25.44 18.03
N ASP A 243 0.95 -26.77 18.09
CA ASP A 243 2.04 -27.70 17.75
C ASP A 243 2.45 -27.55 16.27
N LYS A 244 1.48 -27.37 15.39
CA LYS A 244 1.74 -27.14 13.95
C LYS A 244 2.50 -25.83 13.74
N CYS A 245 2.15 -24.78 14.47
CA CYS A 245 2.84 -23.50 14.39
C CYS A 245 4.30 -23.60 14.86
N HIS A 246 4.57 -24.32 15.95
CA HIS A 246 5.93 -24.56 16.43
C HIS A 246 6.77 -25.38 15.44
N LEU A 247 6.15 -26.39 14.80
CA LEU A 247 6.81 -27.19 13.77
C LEU A 247 7.15 -26.30 12.56
N ALA A 248 6.18 -25.51 12.08
CA ALA A 248 6.41 -24.52 11.00
C ALA A 248 7.52 -23.55 11.35
N ALA A 249 7.50 -22.95 12.55
CA ALA A 249 8.55 -22.04 13.00
C ALA A 249 9.93 -22.70 12.99
N THR A 250 10.04 -23.97 13.33
CA THR A 250 11.28 -24.73 13.25
C THR A 250 11.75 -24.91 11.82
N SER A 251 10.82 -25.25 10.91
CA SER A 251 11.12 -25.37 9.47
C SER A 251 11.62 -24.05 8.89
N PHE A 252 11.00 -22.92 9.24
CA PHE A 252 11.46 -21.59 8.81
C PHE A 252 12.82 -21.21 9.39
N ARG A 253 13.11 -21.53 10.67
CA ARG A 253 14.44 -21.30 11.26
C ARG A 253 15.50 -22.10 10.50
N ASN A 254 15.24 -23.37 10.22
CA ASN A 254 16.15 -24.21 9.46
C ASN A 254 16.39 -23.67 8.05
N ALA A 255 15.31 -23.19 7.36
CA ALA A 255 15.42 -22.61 6.04
C ALA A 255 16.27 -21.33 6.04
N LEU A 256 16.17 -20.48 7.06
CA LEU A 256 16.95 -19.25 7.19
C LEU A 256 18.47 -19.52 7.25
N HIS A 257 18.92 -20.67 7.73
CA HIS A 257 20.34 -21.03 7.74
C HIS A 257 20.93 -21.26 6.33
N PHE A 258 20.10 -21.44 5.30
CA PHE A 258 20.57 -21.58 3.91
C PHE A 258 20.73 -20.24 3.19
N PHE A 259 20.34 -19.12 3.80
CA PHE A 259 20.52 -17.80 3.23
C PHE A 259 21.87 -17.18 3.68
N PRO A 260 22.45 -16.32 2.84
CA PRO A 260 23.62 -15.56 3.26
C PRO A 260 23.29 -14.65 4.45
N GLN A 261 24.27 -14.27 5.22
CA GLN A 261 24.08 -13.33 6.29
C GLN A 261 23.60 -11.99 5.73
N PRO A 262 22.51 -11.39 6.27
CA PRO A 262 22.03 -10.09 5.82
C PRO A 262 23.08 -8.98 6.01
N GLU A 263 23.08 -8.01 5.10
CA GLU A 263 23.99 -6.83 5.17
C GLU A 263 23.87 -6.07 6.50
N SER A 264 22.69 -6.08 7.10
CA SER A 264 22.45 -5.48 8.42
C SER A 264 23.25 -6.15 9.54
N GLY A 265 23.73 -7.38 9.34
CA GLY A 265 24.29 -8.22 10.39
C GLY A 265 23.25 -8.82 11.34
N TRP A 266 21.98 -8.52 11.17
CA TRP A 266 20.88 -9.08 11.97
C TRP A 266 20.51 -10.48 11.50
N THR A 267 20.31 -11.38 12.45
CA THR A 267 19.76 -12.72 12.14
C THR A 267 18.24 -12.69 12.29
N PRO A 268 17.46 -12.90 11.23
CA PRO A 268 16.01 -12.89 11.32
C PRO A 268 15.47 -13.90 12.33
N LYS A 269 14.53 -13.47 13.19
CA LYS A 269 13.91 -14.33 14.19
C LYS A 269 12.57 -14.86 13.68
N VAL A 270 12.22 -16.09 14.12
CA VAL A 270 10.92 -16.71 13.81
C VAL A 270 10.14 -16.87 15.11
N LEU A 271 8.98 -16.20 15.20
CA LEU A 271 8.09 -16.20 16.37
C LEU A 271 6.70 -16.77 16.00
N CYS A 272 6.03 -17.35 17.00
CA CYS A 272 4.63 -17.77 16.88
C CYS A 272 3.76 -16.80 17.67
N TYR A 273 2.53 -16.52 17.14
CA TYR A 273 1.59 -15.64 17.81
C TYR A 273 0.15 -15.94 17.39
N SER A 274 -0.82 -15.41 18.12
CA SER A 274 -2.21 -15.38 17.72
C SER A 274 -2.69 -13.93 17.64
N GLY A 275 -2.97 -13.46 16.42
CA GLY A 275 -3.56 -12.16 16.20
C GLY A 275 -4.98 -12.05 16.73
N PHE A 276 -5.69 -13.19 16.90
CA PHE A 276 -7.05 -13.22 17.43
C PHE A 276 -7.09 -13.07 18.95
N TYR A 277 -6.21 -13.78 19.67
CA TYR A 277 -6.15 -13.74 21.13
C TYR A 277 -5.14 -12.72 21.69
N GLY A 278 -4.35 -12.07 20.83
CA GLY A 278 -3.36 -11.09 21.25
C GLY A 278 -2.11 -11.68 21.92
N THR A 279 -1.91 -13.00 21.85
CA THR A 279 -0.75 -13.68 22.44
C THR A 279 0.46 -13.59 21.53
N GLY A 280 1.67 -13.35 22.08
CA GLY A 280 2.92 -13.26 21.32
C GLY A 280 3.15 -11.91 20.62
N ILE A 281 2.23 -10.94 20.74
CA ILE A 281 2.33 -9.61 20.11
C ILE A 281 3.48 -8.81 20.73
N LYS A 282 3.61 -8.86 22.05
CA LYS A 282 4.69 -8.16 22.76
C LYS A 282 6.06 -8.63 22.28
N GLU A 283 6.27 -9.92 22.15
CA GLU A 283 7.51 -10.54 21.72
C GLU A 283 7.88 -10.12 20.28
N ILE A 284 6.88 -9.94 19.40
CA ILE A 284 7.10 -9.41 18.05
C ILE A 284 7.58 -7.96 18.11
N TRP A 285 6.97 -7.13 18.94
CA TRP A 285 7.38 -5.73 19.07
C TRP A 285 8.74 -5.60 19.76
N ASP A 286 9.03 -6.43 20.74
CA ASP A 286 10.36 -6.50 21.35
C ASP A 286 11.43 -6.86 20.29
N MET A 287 11.12 -7.78 19.37
CA MET A 287 11.99 -8.10 18.23
C MET A 287 12.20 -6.91 17.30
N VAL A 288 11.13 -6.19 16.92
CA VAL A 288 11.20 -5.01 16.04
C VAL A 288 12.09 -3.94 16.68
N TYR A 289 11.89 -3.62 17.95
CA TYR A 289 12.71 -2.61 18.64
C TYR A 289 14.15 -3.06 18.82
N GLN A 290 14.41 -4.33 19.15
CA GLN A 290 15.76 -4.88 19.21
C GLN A 290 16.49 -4.75 17.87
N TYR A 291 15.79 -5.00 16.75
CA TYR A 291 16.36 -4.80 15.44
C TYR A 291 16.69 -3.32 15.18
N ILE A 292 15.74 -2.42 15.43
CA ILE A 292 15.94 -0.97 15.21
C ILE A 292 17.12 -0.45 16.03
N ASP A 293 17.23 -0.85 17.31
CA ASP A 293 18.34 -0.45 18.16
C ASP A 293 19.67 -1.02 17.64
N PHE A 294 19.66 -2.28 17.20
CA PHE A 294 20.83 -2.95 16.65
C PHE A 294 21.35 -2.24 15.38
N VAL A 295 20.45 -1.95 14.41
CA VAL A 295 20.85 -1.32 13.14
C VAL A 295 21.18 0.16 13.29
N LYS A 296 20.64 0.85 14.29
CA LYS A 296 21.06 2.21 14.65
C LYS A 296 22.47 2.20 15.26
N HIS A 297 22.78 1.22 16.11
CA HIS A 297 24.07 1.13 16.77
C HIS A 297 25.22 0.83 15.79
N ASN A 298 24.97 0.03 14.75
CA ASN A 298 25.99 -0.32 13.75
C ASN A 298 25.97 0.59 12.50
N GLY A 299 25.11 1.63 12.45
CA GLY A 299 25.02 2.60 11.36
C GLY A 299 24.26 2.11 10.11
N TYR A 300 23.75 0.87 10.13
CA TYR A 300 23.02 0.33 8.98
C TYR A 300 21.66 1.02 8.75
N PHE A 301 21.06 1.59 9.81
CA PHE A 301 19.78 2.29 9.70
C PHE A 301 19.87 3.49 8.73
N GLU A 302 20.85 4.35 8.90
CA GLU A 302 21.09 5.51 8.04
C GLU A 302 21.57 5.08 6.66
N TYR A 303 22.46 4.09 6.58
CA TYR A 303 22.90 3.51 5.30
C TYR A 303 21.72 3.02 4.47
N ARG A 304 20.83 2.18 5.05
CA ARG A 304 19.65 1.64 4.37
C ARG A 304 18.72 2.75 3.87
N ARG A 305 18.44 3.76 4.69
CA ARG A 305 17.58 4.90 4.30
C ARG A 305 18.19 5.73 3.17
N ASN A 306 19.49 5.90 3.14
CA ASN A 306 20.20 6.57 2.05
C ASN A 306 20.11 5.77 0.76
N GLU A 307 20.31 4.46 0.80
CA GLU A 307 20.16 3.58 -0.37
C GLU A 307 18.71 3.54 -0.86
N GLN A 308 17.72 3.50 0.03
CA GLN A 308 16.32 3.65 -0.33
C GLN A 308 16.03 4.99 -1.03
N SER A 309 16.61 6.08 -0.57
CA SER A 309 16.42 7.40 -1.19
C SER A 309 17.02 7.47 -2.59
N LYS A 310 18.20 6.88 -2.82
CA LYS A 310 18.81 6.75 -4.15
C LYS A 310 17.95 5.87 -5.07
N TYR A 311 17.50 4.72 -4.59
CA TYR A 311 16.62 3.82 -5.33
C TYR A 311 15.37 4.56 -5.84
N TRP A 312 14.70 5.30 -4.96
CA TRP A 312 13.49 6.04 -5.32
C TRP A 312 13.74 7.21 -6.28
N MET A 313 14.91 7.84 -6.23
CA MET A 313 15.32 8.83 -7.23
C MET A 313 15.41 8.17 -8.63
N TYR A 314 16.07 7.03 -8.75
CA TYR A 314 16.17 6.31 -10.02
C TYR A 314 14.82 5.80 -10.52
N GLU A 315 13.99 5.23 -9.64
CA GLU A 315 12.63 4.81 -9.99
C GLU A 315 11.78 5.97 -10.48
N SER A 316 11.87 7.14 -9.83
CA SER A 316 11.16 8.34 -10.26
C SER A 316 11.61 8.79 -11.65
N ILE A 317 12.92 8.77 -11.94
CA ILE A 317 13.46 9.08 -13.28
C ILE A 317 12.89 8.10 -14.32
N ASN A 318 12.94 6.79 -14.03
CA ASN A 318 12.46 5.75 -14.94
C ASN A 318 10.95 5.92 -15.24
N GLU A 319 10.14 6.20 -14.22
CA GLU A 319 8.70 6.44 -14.39
C GLU A 319 8.42 7.69 -15.24
N HIS A 320 9.13 8.80 -15.00
CA HIS A 320 8.93 10.02 -15.76
C HIS A 320 9.35 9.83 -17.23
N LEU A 321 10.50 9.20 -17.48
CA LEU A 321 10.94 8.89 -18.84
C LEU A 321 9.93 7.99 -19.56
N ARG A 322 9.46 6.95 -18.90
CA ARG A 322 8.44 6.04 -19.44
C ARG A 322 7.14 6.77 -19.72
N ALA A 323 6.65 7.57 -18.79
CA ALA A 323 5.44 8.35 -18.95
C ALA A 323 5.56 9.33 -20.11
N HIS A 324 6.69 10.06 -20.21
CA HIS A 324 6.94 11.03 -21.28
C HIS A 324 6.95 10.34 -22.65
N PHE A 325 7.60 9.18 -22.77
CA PHE A 325 7.63 8.39 -24.01
C PHE A 325 6.21 7.96 -24.44
N TYR A 326 5.45 7.30 -23.57
CA TYR A 326 4.13 6.77 -23.93
C TYR A 326 3.04 7.84 -24.05
N HIS A 327 3.21 9.03 -23.49
CA HIS A 327 2.29 10.16 -23.66
C HIS A 327 2.65 11.07 -24.83
N ASN A 328 3.83 10.87 -25.47
CA ASN A 328 4.19 11.61 -26.68
C ASN A 328 3.20 11.28 -27.79
N GLU A 329 2.64 12.30 -28.44
CA GLU A 329 1.58 12.15 -29.44
C GLU A 329 2.05 11.39 -30.69
N THR A 330 3.29 11.67 -31.17
CA THR A 330 3.90 10.98 -32.30
C THR A 330 4.05 9.49 -32.00
N ILE A 331 4.57 9.17 -30.81
CA ILE A 331 4.77 7.79 -30.38
C ILE A 331 3.45 7.05 -30.24
N ARG A 332 2.40 7.67 -29.66
CA ARG A 332 1.06 7.07 -29.54
C ARG A 332 0.47 6.68 -30.89
N GLN A 333 0.67 7.51 -31.91
CA GLN A 333 0.19 7.23 -33.28
C GLN A 333 0.99 6.08 -33.92
N LEU A 334 2.31 6.07 -33.74
CA LEU A 334 3.20 5.07 -34.33
C LEU A 334 3.13 3.70 -33.62
N LEU A 335 2.83 3.67 -32.33
CA LEU A 335 2.82 2.46 -31.51
C LEU A 335 1.86 1.41 -32.09
N LYS A 336 0.65 1.79 -32.46
CA LYS A 336 -0.34 0.86 -33.05
C LYS A 336 0.12 0.29 -34.41
N LYS A 337 0.86 1.08 -35.20
CA LYS A 337 1.42 0.62 -36.48
C LYS A 337 2.57 -0.37 -36.22
N ALA A 338 3.44 -0.04 -35.27
CA ALA A 338 4.54 -0.93 -34.87
C ALA A 338 4.02 -2.25 -34.32
N GLU A 339 2.99 -2.25 -33.49
CA GLU A 339 2.33 -3.48 -33.02
C GLU A 339 1.81 -4.33 -34.20
N ALA A 340 1.14 -3.71 -35.17
CA ALA A 340 0.61 -4.42 -36.34
C ALA A 340 1.73 -5.07 -37.19
N THR A 341 2.85 -4.38 -37.42
CA THR A 341 3.98 -4.93 -38.19
C THR A 341 4.69 -6.08 -37.46
N VAL A 342 4.78 -6.01 -36.12
CA VAL A 342 5.31 -7.10 -35.29
C VAL A 342 4.40 -8.32 -35.35
N LEU A 343 3.09 -8.14 -35.21
CA LEU A 343 2.10 -9.22 -35.27
C LEU A 343 2.01 -9.87 -36.65
N ALA A 344 2.23 -9.11 -37.73
CA ALA A 344 2.32 -9.60 -39.08
C ALA A 344 3.65 -10.34 -39.41
N GLY A 345 4.61 -10.34 -38.51
CA GLY A 345 5.94 -10.92 -38.73
C GLY A 345 6.85 -10.14 -39.69
N GLU A 346 6.48 -8.89 -40.03
CA GLU A 346 7.24 -8.04 -40.94
C GLU A 346 8.46 -7.42 -40.29
N LYS A 347 8.41 -7.18 -38.96
CA LYS A 347 9.53 -6.70 -38.16
C LYS A 347 9.64 -7.47 -36.86
N THR A 348 10.86 -7.57 -36.33
CA THR A 348 11.08 -8.10 -34.98
C THR A 348 10.62 -7.07 -33.93
N SER A 349 10.19 -7.54 -32.76
CA SER A 349 9.83 -6.67 -31.65
C SER A 349 10.98 -5.71 -31.23
N PHE A 350 12.23 -6.17 -31.35
CA PHE A 350 13.42 -5.37 -31.04
C PHE A 350 13.63 -4.23 -32.04
N THR A 351 13.49 -4.52 -33.35
CA THR A 351 13.63 -3.49 -34.41
C THR A 351 12.51 -2.48 -34.30
N ALA A 352 11.27 -2.92 -34.10
CA ALA A 352 10.12 -2.03 -33.93
C ALA A 352 10.27 -1.10 -32.71
N ALA A 353 10.79 -1.63 -31.59
CA ALA A 353 11.05 -0.82 -30.40
C ALA A 353 12.16 0.22 -30.66
N GLN A 354 13.25 -0.17 -31.37
CA GLN A 354 14.33 0.74 -31.71
C GLN A 354 13.86 1.88 -32.62
N ASP A 355 13.06 1.59 -33.65
CA ASP A 355 12.50 2.59 -34.55
C ASP A 355 11.65 3.66 -33.80
N LEU A 356 10.85 3.20 -32.81
CA LEU A 356 10.06 4.08 -31.96
C LEU A 356 10.96 4.97 -31.07
N LEU A 357 12.01 4.39 -30.49
CA LEU A 357 12.97 5.14 -29.67
C LEU A 357 13.73 6.16 -30.51
N ASP A 358 14.20 5.79 -31.70
CA ASP A 358 14.92 6.70 -32.60
C ASP A 358 14.03 7.87 -33.03
N THR A 359 12.75 7.60 -33.33
CA THR A 359 11.77 8.64 -33.64
C THR A 359 11.58 9.59 -32.44
N TYR A 360 11.41 9.03 -31.25
CA TYR A 360 11.23 9.80 -30.02
C TYR A 360 12.43 10.72 -29.72
N PHE A 361 13.66 10.18 -29.83
CA PHE A 361 14.86 10.98 -29.60
C PHE A 361 15.12 12.04 -30.68
N ASN A 362 14.65 11.80 -31.90
CA ASN A 362 14.72 12.81 -32.96
C ASN A 362 13.71 13.94 -32.74
N ASP A 363 12.48 13.60 -32.29
CA ASP A 363 11.46 14.62 -31.92
C ASP A 363 11.93 15.52 -30.76
N LEU A 364 12.76 15.03 -29.83
CA LEU A 364 13.30 15.83 -28.73
C LEU A 364 14.44 16.79 -29.15
N LYS A 365 15.01 16.60 -30.34
CA LYS A 365 16.12 17.43 -30.85
C LYS A 365 15.66 18.61 -31.72
N GLY A 366 14.42 18.58 -32.15
CA GLY A 366 13.78 19.63 -32.97
C GLY A 366 12.89 20.51 -32.15
#